data_466de3211200c4904e37b1d1d244bb28
#
_entry.id   466de3211200c4904e37b1d1d244bb28
#
_cell.length_a   1.000
_cell.length_b   1.000
_cell.length_c   1.000
_cell.angle_alpha   90.00
_cell.angle_beta   90.00
_cell.angle_gamma   90.00
#
_symmetry.space_group_name_H-M   'P 1'
#
loop_
_entity.id
_entity.type
_entity.pdbx_description
1 polymer ?
#
loop_
_entity_poly.entity_id
_entity_poly.type
_entity_poly.pdbx_seq_one_letter_code
_entity_poly.pdbx_strand_id
1 'polypeptide(L)'
;RQMCIRDSAYSVIKNALYKVIKVSDATELGRHIVVQGGTFYNDAVLRSFEKIASCEAIRPDIAGIMGAFGAALIARERYETGKKTTMLSIDKINELKYTTSMANCHGCTNNCRLTINKFTGGRQFVSGNRCERGLGKEKTNRDIPNLYAYKNKRLFDHYKPLSADKAYRGKVGIPRVLNMYENYPYWFTFFTELGYEVVLSPASNRNIYSLGIESIPSESECYPAKLAHGHISWLLNQGVSYIFYPCVPYERKEFDEAGNHYNCCLLYTSP
;
A
#
# COMPACT_ATOMS: atom_id res chain seq x y z
N ARG A 1 25.24 4.66 17.83
CA ARG A 1 24.79 5.31 16.56
C ARG A 1 25.46 4.70 15.33
N GLN A 2 26.78 4.45 15.34
CA GLN A 2 27.49 3.79 14.23
C GLN A 2 27.06 2.32 14.02
N MET A 3 26.80 1.56 15.09
CA MET A 3 26.28 0.20 14.98
C MET A 3 24.91 0.13 14.28
N CYS A 4 23.99 1.05 14.60
CA CYS A 4 22.68 1.10 13.96
C CYS A 4 22.75 1.36 12.45
N ILE A 5 23.66 2.24 11.99
CA ILE A 5 23.85 2.53 10.56
C ILE A 5 24.36 1.28 9.83
N ARG A 6 25.36 0.61 10.40
CA ARG A 6 25.91 -0.64 9.84
C ARG A 6 24.84 -1.72 9.72
N ASP A 7 24.10 -1.96 10.79
CA ASP A 7 23.12 -3.04 10.84
C ASP A 7 21.95 -2.76 9.92
N SER A 8 21.54 -1.50 9.78
CA SER A 8 20.54 -1.07 8.80
C SER A 8 21.00 -1.30 7.36
N ALA A 9 22.24 -0.92 7.01
CA ALA A 9 22.80 -1.13 5.68
C ALA A 9 22.92 -2.64 5.36
N TYR A 10 23.36 -3.43 6.32
CA TYR A 10 23.42 -4.90 6.20
C TYR A 10 22.03 -5.52 5.96
N SER A 11 21.05 -5.08 6.72
CA SER A 11 19.65 -5.56 6.60
C SER A 11 19.05 -5.24 5.24
N VAL A 12 19.27 -4.03 4.73
CA VAL A 12 18.81 -3.62 3.38
C VAL A 12 19.36 -4.53 2.31
N ILE A 13 20.69 -4.78 2.32
CA ILE A 13 21.33 -5.63 1.33
C ILE A 13 20.88 -7.10 1.46
N LYS A 14 20.80 -7.64 2.68
CA LYS A 14 20.29 -9.00 2.89
C LYS A 14 18.85 -9.16 2.38
N ASN A 15 18.00 -8.20 2.65
CA ASN A 15 16.62 -8.23 2.14
C ASN A 15 16.58 -8.17 0.61
N ALA A 16 17.39 -7.31 -0.01
CA ALA A 16 17.48 -7.21 -1.47
C ALA A 16 17.94 -8.53 -2.09
N LEU A 17 19.02 -9.12 -1.62
CA LEU A 17 19.59 -10.34 -2.17
C LEU A 17 18.72 -11.58 -1.91
N TYR A 18 18.36 -11.82 -0.64
CA TYR A 18 17.72 -13.07 -0.27
C TYR A 18 16.20 -13.08 -0.39
N LYS A 19 15.53 -11.92 -0.20
CA LYS A 19 14.06 -11.86 -0.30
C LYS A 19 13.56 -11.38 -1.65
N VAL A 20 14.24 -10.40 -2.28
CA VAL A 20 13.78 -9.82 -3.54
C VAL A 20 14.37 -10.58 -4.72
N ILE A 21 15.69 -10.66 -4.82
CA ILE A 21 16.40 -11.37 -5.89
C ILE A 21 16.32 -12.88 -5.70
N LYS A 22 16.23 -13.33 -4.43
CA LYS A 22 16.11 -14.75 -4.02
C LYS A 22 17.33 -15.58 -4.41
N VAL A 23 18.53 -15.02 -4.32
CA VAL A 23 19.77 -15.79 -4.43
C VAL A 23 19.91 -16.69 -3.20
N SER A 24 20.37 -17.93 -3.41
CA SER A 24 20.63 -18.88 -2.31
C SER A 24 21.94 -18.54 -1.61
N ASP A 25 22.96 -18.19 -2.37
CA ASP A 25 24.26 -17.71 -1.90
C ASP A 25 24.67 -16.47 -2.68
N ALA A 26 25.05 -15.41 -1.97
CA ALA A 26 25.45 -14.14 -2.59
C ALA A 26 26.75 -14.27 -3.42
N THR A 27 27.57 -15.29 -3.19
CA THR A 27 28.79 -15.56 -3.98
C THR A 27 28.49 -16.05 -5.40
N GLU A 28 27.27 -16.54 -5.65
CA GLU A 28 26.81 -16.96 -6.99
C GLU A 28 26.64 -15.78 -7.95
N LEU A 29 26.61 -14.54 -7.47
CA LEU A 29 26.49 -13.32 -8.32
C LEU A 29 27.72 -13.09 -9.20
N GLY A 30 28.82 -13.80 -8.95
CA GLY A 30 30.06 -13.68 -9.70
C GLY A 30 31.10 -12.78 -9.04
N ARG A 31 32.25 -12.64 -9.70
CA ARG A 31 33.39 -11.89 -9.16
C ARG A 31 33.47 -10.43 -9.62
N HIS A 32 32.88 -10.12 -10.75
CA HIS A 32 32.88 -8.80 -11.36
C HIS A 32 31.47 -8.21 -11.34
N ILE A 33 31.18 -7.45 -10.31
CA ILE A 33 29.85 -6.92 -10.06
C ILE A 33 29.88 -5.41 -10.24
N VAL A 34 29.02 -4.90 -11.10
CA VAL A 34 28.78 -3.47 -11.26
C VAL A 34 27.49 -3.11 -10.55
N VAL A 35 27.56 -2.19 -9.60
CA VAL A 35 26.39 -1.70 -8.87
C VAL A 35 25.92 -0.36 -9.42
N GLN A 36 24.60 -0.18 -9.50
CA GLN A 36 23.99 1.03 -10.00
C GLN A 36 22.81 1.49 -9.15
N GLY A 37 22.44 2.74 -9.32
CA GLY A 37 21.37 3.38 -8.56
C GLY A 37 21.89 4.26 -7.41
N GLY A 38 21.09 5.27 -7.05
CA GLY A 38 21.46 6.28 -6.05
C GLY A 38 21.74 5.72 -4.66
N THR A 39 21.16 4.57 -4.32
CA THR A 39 21.37 3.89 -3.01
C THR A 39 22.83 3.51 -2.81
N PHE A 40 23.56 3.16 -3.87
CA PHE A 40 24.96 2.76 -3.79
C PHE A 40 25.93 3.94 -3.66
N TYR A 41 25.47 5.20 -3.70
CA TYR A 41 26.28 6.34 -3.27
C TYR A 41 26.53 6.36 -1.76
N ASN A 42 25.74 5.61 -1.00
CA ASN A 42 26.02 5.39 0.41
C ASN A 42 27.10 4.31 0.57
N ASP A 43 28.29 4.72 1.02
CA ASP A 43 29.43 3.82 1.19
C ASP A 43 29.16 2.68 2.20
N ALA A 44 28.31 2.89 3.20
CA ALA A 44 27.91 1.83 4.13
C ALA A 44 27.11 0.73 3.44
N VAL A 45 26.28 1.09 2.47
CA VAL A 45 25.51 0.14 1.65
C VAL A 45 26.44 -0.61 0.70
N LEU A 46 27.31 0.09 -0.01
CA LEU A 46 28.31 -0.50 -0.90
C LEU A 46 29.18 -1.52 -0.14
N ARG A 47 29.74 -1.11 0.98
CA ARG A 47 30.61 -1.97 1.79
C ARG A 47 29.87 -3.16 2.39
N SER A 48 28.62 -3.00 2.76
CA SER A 48 27.76 -4.11 3.22
C SER A 48 27.52 -5.12 2.12
N PHE A 49 27.28 -4.66 0.88
CA PHE A 49 27.15 -5.52 -0.27
C PHE A 49 28.44 -6.33 -0.53
N GLU A 50 29.59 -5.67 -0.62
CA GLU A 50 30.87 -6.31 -0.83
C GLU A 50 31.17 -7.41 0.22
N LYS A 51 30.86 -7.12 1.48
CA LYS A 51 31.07 -8.10 2.57
C LYS A 51 30.12 -9.30 2.48
N ILE A 52 28.87 -9.09 2.06
CA ILE A 52 27.90 -10.18 1.93
C ILE A 52 28.20 -11.02 0.70
N ALA A 53 28.54 -10.37 -0.42
CA ALA A 53 28.85 -11.06 -1.68
C ALA A 53 30.30 -11.56 -1.75
N SER A 54 31.15 -11.23 -0.77
CA SER A 54 32.58 -11.60 -0.73
C SER A 54 33.33 -11.21 -2.01
N CYS A 55 32.99 -10.06 -2.59
CA CYS A 55 33.58 -9.53 -3.82
C CYS A 55 33.82 -8.03 -3.72
N GLU A 56 34.63 -7.50 -4.63
CA GLU A 56 34.74 -6.06 -4.84
C GLU A 56 33.71 -5.62 -5.87
N ALA A 57 32.93 -4.58 -5.55
CA ALA A 57 31.89 -4.08 -6.41
C ALA A 57 32.31 -2.76 -7.06
N ILE A 58 32.17 -2.67 -8.37
CA ILE A 58 32.48 -1.48 -9.15
C ILE A 58 31.27 -0.54 -9.11
N ARG A 59 31.44 0.63 -8.53
CA ARG A 59 30.44 1.71 -8.55
C ARG A 59 30.93 2.79 -9.55
N PRO A 60 30.33 2.86 -10.75
CA PRO A 60 30.67 3.93 -11.71
C PRO A 60 30.29 5.32 -11.17
N ASP A 61 31.01 6.36 -11.60
CA ASP A 61 30.69 7.74 -11.21
C ASP A 61 29.25 8.15 -11.58
N ILE A 62 28.73 7.56 -12.67
CA ILE A 62 27.37 7.78 -13.15
C ILE A 62 26.36 6.79 -12.58
N ALA A 63 26.69 6.06 -11.50
CA ALA A 63 25.83 5.00 -10.95
C ALA A 63 24.37 5.42 -10.74
N GLY A 64 24.13 6.67 -10.32
CA GLY A 64 22.80 7.21 -10.09
C GLY A 64 21.98 7.46 -11.35
N ILE A 65 22.62 7.61 -12.51
CA ILE A 65 21.96 7.88 -13.79
C ILE A 65 22.17 6.77 -14.83
N MET A 66 22.73 5.64 -14.44
CA MET A 66 22.98 4.50 -15.33
C MET A 66 21.72 4.03 -16.08
N GLY A 67 20.55 4.06 -15.42
CA GLY A 67 19.27 3.73 -16.06
C GLY A 67 18.91 4.69 -17.19
N ALA A 68 19.12 6.00 -16.98
CA ALA A 68 18.89 7.01 -18.02
C ALA A 68 19.90 6.86 -19.17
N PHE A 69 21.14 6.57 -18.86
CA PHE A 69 22.18 6.30 -19.86
C PHE A 69 21.84 5.06 -20.70
N GLY A 70 21.44 3.95 -20.06
CA GLY A 70 20.99 2.74 -20.75
C GLY A 70 19.77 2.99 -21.65
N ALA A 71 18.80 3.76 -21.15
CA ALA A 71 17.63 4.15 -21.95
C ALA A 71 18.03 4.97 -23.19
N ALA A 72 19.02 5.86 -23.07
CA ALA A 72 19.53 6.64 -24.20
C ALA A 72 20.23 5.74 -25.24
N LEU A 73 20.99 4.73 -24.82
CA LEU A 73 21.61 3.76 -25.68
C LEU A 73 20.55 2.94 -26.47
N ILE A 74 19.53 2.44 -25.77
CA ILE A 74 18.43 1.71 -26.39
C ILE A 74 17.64 2.60 -27.36
N ALA A 75 17.43 3.86 -27.02
CA ALA A 75 16.76 4.81 -27.92
C ALA A 75 17.59 5.04 -29.19
N ARG A 76 18.93 5.12 -29.06
CA ARG A 76 19.84 5.24 -30.18
C ARG A 76 19.78 4.00 -31.09
N GLU A 77 19.81 2.80 -30.53
CA GLU A 77 19.71 1.55 -31.30
C GLU A 77 18.38 1.40 -32.04
N ARG A 78 17.29 1.88 -31.41
CA ARG A 78 15.94 1.82 -31.97
C ARG A 78 15.61 3.01 -32.89
N TYR A 79 16.51 3.95 -33.04
CA TYR A 79 16.29 5.11 -33.89
C TYR A 79 16.26 4.72 -35.35
N GLU A 80 15.16 5.02 -36.01
CA GLU A 80 15.00 4.87 -37.47
C GLU A 80 15.22 6.23 -38.14
N THR A 81 16.13 6.26 -39.11
CA THR A 81 16.45 7.48 -39.88
C THR A 81 15.19 8.04 -40.53
N GLY A 82 14.90 9.33 -40.27
CA GLY A 82 13.72 10.02 -40.82
C GLY A 82 12.51 10.11 -39.88
N LYS A 83 12.49 9.42 -38.74
CA LYS A 83 11.45 9.66 -37.70
C LYS A 83 11.61 11.04 -37.08
N LYS A 84 10.55 11.84 -37.17
CA LYS A 84 10.50 13.14 -36.48
C LYS A 84 10.27 12.94 -34.99
N THR A 85 11.09 13.60 -34.19
CA THR A 85 10.91 13.63 -32.73
C THR A 85 9.70 14.48 -32.37
N THR A 86 8.97 14.06 -31.30
CA THR A 86 7.92 14.86 -30.65
C THR A 86 8.46 15.69 -29.47
N MET A 87 9.77 15.56 -29.17
CA MET A 87 10.40 16.36 -28.13
C MET A 87 10.42 17.84 -28.49
N LEU A 88 10.30 18.67 -27.47
CA LEU A 88 10.51 20.11 -27.62
C LEU A 88 11.97 20.39 -27.99
N SER A 89 12.23 21.42 -28.82
CA SER A 89 13.59 21.91 -29.04
C SER A 89 14.19 22.45 -27.72
N ILE A 90 15.53 22.50 -27.69
CA ILE A 90 16.25 23.04 -26.50
C ILE A 90 15.78 24.46 -26.18
N ASP A 91 15.59 25.31 -27.18
CA ASP A 91 15.12 26.68 -26.99
C ASP A 91 13.75 26.71 -26.32
N LYS A 92 12.79 25.90 -26.81
CA LYS A 92 11.47 25.76 -26.20
C LYS A 92 11.49 25.17 -24.79
N ILE A 93 12.47 24.31 -24.48
CA ILE A 93 12.66 23.78 -23.13
C ILE A 93 13.17 24.88 -22.19
N ASN A 94 14.12 25.70 -22.65
CA ASN A 94 14.68 26.83 -21.88
C ASN A 94 13.64 27.93 -21.62
N GLU A 95 12.72 28.12 -22.54
CA GLU A 95 11.61 29.08 -22.42
C GLU A 95 10.42 28.53 -21.61
N LEU A 96 10.43 27.25 -21.25
CA LEU A 96 9.33 26.60 -20.59
C LEU A 96 9.13 27.17 -19.18
N LYS A 97 8.06 27.94 -18.99
CA LYS A 97 7.66 28.43 -17.68
C LYS A 97 6.49 27.60 -17.14
N TYR A 98 6.56 27.28 -15.88
CA TYR A 98 5.49 26.57 -15.19
C TYR A 98 5.33 27.09 -13.76
N THR A 99 4.13 26.94 -13.22
CA THR A 99 3.83 27.20 -11.82
C THR A 99 3.40 25.93 -11.14
N THR A 100 3.91 25.69 -9.94
CA THR A 100 3.57 24.52 -9.13
C THR A 100 2.63 24.92 -8.02
N SER A 101 1.52 24.21 -7.88
CA SER A 101 0.60 24.34 -6.76
C SER A 101 0.32 22.97 -6.12
N MET A 102 -0.02 22.98 -4.85
CA MET A 102 -0.40 21.77 -4.13
C MET A 102 -1.87 21.83 -3.77
N ALA A 103 -2.56 20.70 -3.90
CA ALA A 103 -3.96 20.55 -3.53
C ALA A 103 -4.19 19.16 -2.91
N ASN A 104 -5.29 19.00 -2.19
CA ASN A 104 -5.74 17.69 -1.73
C ASN A 104 -6.88 17.21 -2.64
N CYS A 105 -6.82 15.95 -3.04
CA CYS A 105 -7.90 15.31 -3.80
C CYS A 105 -9.02 14.92 -2.84
N HIS A 106 -10.22 15.42 -3.07
CA HIS A 106 -11.42 15.10 -2.29
C HIS A 106 -12.30 14.02 -2.94
N GLY A 107 -11.80 13.31 -3.95
CA GLY A 107 -12.56 12.29 -4.68
C GLY A 107 -12.84 11.00 -3.90
N CYS A 108 -12.14 10.76 -2.80
CA CYS A 108 -12.37 9.60 -1.91
C CYS A 108 -11.67 9.82 -0.56
N THR A 109 -11.82 8.86 0.36
CA THR A 109 -11.26 8.91 1.72
C THR A 109 -9.72 8.94 1.79
N ASN A 110 -9.01 8.59 0.69
CA ASN A 110 -7.54 8.64 0.65
C ASN A 110 -6.98 10.06 0.70
N ASN A 111 -7.76 11.06 0.28
CA ASN A 111 -7.38 12.47 0.34
C ASN A 111 -5.94 12.74 -0.15
N CYS A 112 -5.60 12.21 -1.33
CA CYS A 112 -4.24 12.26 -1.87
C CYS A 112 -3.74 13.69 -2.01
N ARG A 113 -2.51 13.96 -1.59
CA ARG A 113 -1.84 15.23 -1.84
C ARG A 113 -1.36 15.27 -3.29
N LEU A 114 -1.87 16.24 -4.04
CA LEU A 114 -1.59 16.44 -5.46
C LEU A 114 -0.57 17.56 -5.64
N THR A 115 0.34 17.36 -6.56
CA THR A 115 1.21 18.42 -7.12
C THR A 115 0.74 18.73 -8.52
N ILE A 116 0.34 19.95 -8.76
CA ILE A 116 -0.21 20.42 -10.03
C ILE A 116 0.77 21.39 -10.66
N ASN A 117 1.38 21.00 -11.77
CA ASN A 117 2.24 21.84 -12.57
C ASN A 117 1.43 22.41 -13.75
N LYS A 118 1.28 23.71 -13.81
CA LYS A 118 0.62 24.42 -14.92
C LYS A 118 1.67 25.06 -15.79
N PHE A 119 1.67 24.71 -17.08
CA PHE A 119 2.59 25.22 -18.09
C PHE A 119 1.98 26.37 -18.88
N THR A 120 2.85 27.22 -19.43
CA THR A 120 2.46 28.21 -20.44
C THR A 120 1.75 27.50 -21.60
N GLY A 121 0.55 27.96 -21.96
CA GLY A 121 -0.29 27.31 -22.98
C GLY A 121 -1.43 26.45 -22.43
N GLY A 122 -1.71 26.53 -21.11
CA GLY A 122 -2.89 25.91 -20.48
C GLY A 122 -2.76 24.41 -20.22
N ARG A 123 -1.64 23.79 -20.56
CA ARG A 123 -1.37 22.38 -20.21
C ARG A 123 -1.10 22.26 -18.72
N GLN A 124 -1.63 21.22 -18.11
CA GLN A 124 -1.30 20.90 -16.73
C GLN A 124 -0.89 19.43 -16.58
N PHE A 125 0.01 19.19 -15.63
CA PHE A 125 0.42 17.87 -15.22
C PHE A 125 0.17 17.71 -13.72
N VAL A 126 -0.55 16.65 -13.36
CA VAL A 126 -0.88 16.34 -11.98
C VAL A 126 -0.15 15.08 -11.57
N SER A 127 0.52 15.13 -10.43
CA SER A 127 1.20 13.99 -9.81
C SER A 127 0.78 13.82 -8.35
N GLY A 128 1.15 12.70 -7.73
CA GLY A 128 0.73 12.34 -6.37
C GLY A 128 -0.66 11.71 -6.29
N ASN A 129 -1.40 11.67 -7.40
CA ASN A 129 -2.67 10.95 -7.47
C ASN A 129 -2.45 9.42 -7.47
N ARG A 130 -3.34 8.71 -6.79
CA ARG A 130 -3.35 7.23 -6.79
C ARG A 130 -4.40 6.65 -7.74
N CYS A 131 -5.21 7.49 -8.35
CA CYS A 131 -6.22 7.10 -9.33
C CYS A 131 -6.56 8.30 -10.23
N GLU A 132 -7.32 8.06 -11.30
CA GLU A 132 -7.68 9.06 -12.30
C GLU A 132 -8.57 10.19 -11.77
N ARG A 133 -9.27 9.99 -10.64
CA ARG A 133 -10.08 11.06 -10.01
C ARG A 133 -9.22 12.27 -9.61
N GLY A 134 -7.98 12.05 -9.18
CA GLY A 134 -7.04 13.11 -8.87
C GLY A 134 -6.59 13.93 -10.08
N LEU A 135 -6.80 13.41 -11.29
CA LEU A 135 -6.50 14.11 -12.54
C LEU A 135 -7.65 15.00 -13.03
N GLY A 136 -8.77 15.08 -12.29
CA GLY A 136 -9.96 15.80 -12.72
C GLY A 136 -10.68 15.17 -13.91
N LYS A 137 -10.30 13.95 -14.29
CA LYS A 137 -11.02 13.21 -15.33
C LYS A 137 -12.30 12.67 -14.73
N GLU A 138 -13.43 13.19 -15.17
CA GLU A 138 -14.71 12.60 -14.86
C GLU A 138 -14.75 11.16 -15.38
N LYS A 139 -15.28 10.28 -14.55
CA LYS A 139 -15.56 8.92 -15.01
C LYS A 139 -16.53 9.03 -16.18
N THR A 140 -16.13 8.57 -17.35
CA THR A 140 -17.10 8.20 -18.38
C THR A 140 -18.12 7.31 -17.72
N ASN A 141 -19.37 7.76 -17.74
CA ASN A 141 -20.52 7.06 -17.18
C ASN A 141 -20.64 5.72 -17.93
N ARG A 142 -19.97 4.72 -17.44
CA ARG A 142 -20.15 3.35 -17.94
C ARG A 142 -21.35 2.80 -17.19
N ASP A 143 -22.34 2.38 -17.90
CA ASP A 143 -23.55 1.66 -17.42
C ASP A 143 -23.20 0.30 -16.79
N ILE A 144 -22.01 0.18 -16.26
CA ILE A 144 -21.53 -1.03 -15.59
C ILE A 144 -21.85 -0.92 -14.10
N PRO A 145 -22.66 -1.81 -13.55
CA PRO A 145 -23.00 -1.79 -12.13
C PRO A 145 -21.74 -1.98 -11.27
N ASN A 146 -21.62 -1.20 -10.21
CA ASN A 146 -20.54 -1.34 -9.25
C ASN A 146 -20.85 -2.47 -8.28
N LEU A 147 -20.46 -3.68 -8.62
CA LEU A 147 -20.71 -4.88 -7.81
C LEU A 147 -20.01 -4.83 -6.44
N TYR A 148 -18.88 -4.12 -6.34
CA TYR A 148 -18.21 -3.94 -5.06
C TYR A 148 -19.04 -3.06 -4.10
N ALA A 149 -19.58 -1.96 -4.59
CA ALA A 149 -20.49 -1.13 -3.80
C ALA A 149 -21.76 -1.90 -3.40
N TYR A 150 -22.29 -2.71 -4.31
CA TYR A 150 -23.43 -3.59 -4.04
C TYR A 150 -23.09 -4.62 -2.96
N LYS A 151 -21.94 -5.30 -3.05
CA LYS A 151 -21.47 -6.24 -2.02
C LYS A 151 -21.38 -5.56 -0.65
N ASN A 152 -20.74 -4.40 -0.56
CA ASN A 152 -20.63 -3.67 0.71
C ASN A 152 -21.99 -3.33 1.32
N LYS A 153 -22.92 -2.86 0.50
CA LYS A 153 -24.28 -2.55 0.93
C LYS A 153 -24.99 -3.81 1.47
N ARG A 154 -24.86 -4.93 0.77
CA ARG A 154 -25.46 -6.21 1.18
C ARG A 154 -24.87 -6.73 2.49
N LEU A 155 -23.57 -6.57 2.70
CA LEU A 155 -22.88 -7.08 3.89
C LEU A 155 -23.16 -6.27 5.16
N PHE A 156 -23.35 -4.95 5.05
CA PHE A 156 -23.35 -4.11 6.24
C PHE A 156 -24.61 -3.28 6.46
N ASP A 157 -25.32 -2.87 5.40
CA ASP A 157 -26.41 -1.89 5.53
C ASP A 157 -27.76 -2.53 5.86
N HIS A 158 -27.88 -3.85 5.73
CA HIS A 158 -29.15 -4.57 5.98
C HIS A 158 -29.35 -4.94 7.45
N TYR A 159 -28.33 -4.83 8.26
CA TYR A 159 -28.33 -5.35 9.64
C TYR A 159 -28.50 -4.20 10.63
N LYS A 160 -29.64 -4.20 11.32
CA LYS A 160 -29.98 -3.20 12.35
C LYS A 160 -29.73 -3.79 13.74
N PRO A 161 -28.89 -3.15 14.56
CA PRO A 161 -28.63 -3.59 15.93
C PRO A 161 -29.93 -3.68 16.75
N LEU A 162 -29.92 -4.54 17.76
CA LEU A 162 -30.98 -4.55 18.75
C LEU A 162 -31.05 -3.21 19.49
N SER A 163 -32.26 -2.79 19.83
CA SER A 163 -32.45 -1.67 20.71
C SER A 163 -32.00 -2.02 22.14
N ALA A 164 -31.61 -1.03 22.92
CA ALA A 164 -31.05 -1.21 24.27
C ALA A 164 -31.95 -2.00 25.19
N ASP A 165 -33.28 -1.88 25.04
CA ASP A 165 -34.30 -2.62 25.81
C ASP A 165 -34.33 -4.12 25.48
N LYS A 166 -33.90 -4.50 24.28
CA LYS A 166 -33.86 -5.91 23.83
C LYS A 166 -32.47 -6.54 23.99
N ALA A 167 -31.44 -5.72 24.13
CA ALA A 167 -30.06 -6.17 24.27
C ALA A 167 -29.71 -6.51 25.71
N TYR A 168 -30.37 -7.51 26.29
CA TYR A 168 -30.23 -7.86 27.70
C TYR A 168 -28.81 -8.34 28.09
N ARG A 169 -27.97 -8.69 27.13
CA ARG A 169 -26.56 -9.06 27.37
C ARG A 169 -25.57 -7.91 27.15
N GLY A 170 -26.06 -6.72 26.80
CA GLY A 170 -25.20 -5.56 26.58
C GLY A 170 -24.68 -5.48 25.15
N LYS A 171 -23.49 -4.87 24.97
CA LYS A 171 -22.91 -4.55 23.67
C LYS A 171 -21.75 -5.48 23.30
N VAL A 172 -21.69 -5.86 22.03
CA VAL A 172 -20.52 -6.51 21.42
C VAL A 172 -20.02 -5.69 20.24
N GLY A 173 -18.75 -5.33 20.27
CA GLY A 173 -18.10 -4.63 19.16
C GLY A 173 -17.59 -5.61 18.12
N ILE A 174 -17.81 -5.30 16.84
CA ILE A 174 -17.25 -6.04 15.71
C ILE A 174 -16.44 -5.06 14.86
N PRO A 175 -15.10 -5.25 14.72
CA PRO A 175 -14.30 -4.42 13.83
C PRO A 175 -14.61 -4.76 12.38
N ARG A 176 -14.89 -3.74 11.55
CA ARG A 176 -15.18 -3.88 10.12
C ARG A 176 -13.90 -4.05 9.31
N VAL A 177 -13.25 -5.20 9.46
CA VAL A 177 -11.94 -5.50 8.85
C VAL A 177 -11.86 -6.94 8.36
N LEU A 178 -10.93 -7.19 7.45
CA LEU A 178 -10.49 -8.52 7.02
C LEU A 178 -11.68 -9.45 6.69
N ASN A 179 -11.76 -10.60 7.34
CA ASN A 179 -12.80 -11.62 7.13
C ASN A 179 -14.22 -11.15 7.46
N MET A 180 -14.42 -10.03 8.15
CA MET A 180 -15.74 -9.44 8.35
C MET A 180 -16.37 -8.97 7.02
N TYR A 181 -15.59 -8.74 5.99
CA TYR A 181 -16.10 -8.48 4.63
C TYR A 181 -16.72 -9.71 3.94
N GLU A 182 -16.70 -10.87 4.59
CA GLU A 182 -17.40 -12.09 4.19
C GLU A 182 -18.37 -12.56 5.29
N ASN A 183 -17.92 -12.58 6.55
CA ASN A 183 -18.56 -13.30 7.63
C ASN A 183 -19.43 -12.42 8.55
N TYR A 184 -19.49 -11.09 8.33
CA TYR A 184 -20.27 -10.19 9.18
C TYR A 184 -21.74 -10.57 9.32
N PRO A 185 -22.47 -10.96 8.25
CA PRO A 185 -23.88 -11.36 8.36
C PRO A 185 -24.11 -12.50 9.33
N TYR A 186 -23.22 -13.48 9.31
CA TYR A 186 -23.28 -14.63 10.23
C TYR A 186 -23.07 -14.19 11.67
N TRP A 187 -22.00 -13.44 11.95
CA TRP A 187 -21.70 -13.02 13.31
C TRP A 187 -22.69 -12.01 13.85
N PHE A 188 -23.20 -11.12 13.01
CA PHE A 188 -24.27 -10.21 13.40
C PHE A 188 -25.51 -10.98 13.87
N THR A 189 -26.00 -11.94 13.07
CA THR A 189 -27.15 -12.75 13.41
C THR A 189 -26.90 -13.55 14.68
N PHE A 190 -25.74 -14.19 14.80
CA PHE A 190 -25.36 -14.97 15.98
C PHE A 190 -25.44 -14.15 17.26
N PHE A 191 -24.81 -12.99 17.30
CA PHE A 191 -24.81 -12.14 18.50
C PHE A 191 -26.20 -11.52 18.78
N THR A 192 -26.92 -11.16 17.73
CA THR A 192 -28.28 -10.63 17.87
C THR A 192 -29.23 -11.66 18.48
N GLU A 193 -29.19 -12.90 18.03
CA GLU A 193 -29.99 -14.01 18.57
C GLU A 193 -29.60 -14.34 20.03
N LEU A 194 -28.35 -14.13 20.39
CA LEU A 194 -27.90 -14.24 21.78
C LEU A 194 -28.31 -13.06 22.67
N GLY A 195 -28.93 -12.01 22.12
CA GLY A 195 -29.39 -10.84 22.86
C GLY A 195 -28.32 -9.76 23.10
N TYR A 196 -27.35 -9.64 22.22
CA TYR A 196 -26.39 -8.54 22.23
C TYR A 196 -26.78 -7.42 21.24
N GLU A 197 -26.52 -6.18 21.60
CA GLU A 197 -26.45 -5.07 20.67
C GLU A 197 -25.11 -5.12 19.93
N VAL A 198 -25.14 -5.36 18.62
CA VAL A 198 -23.92 -5.40 17.81
C VAL A 198 -23.51 -3.99 17.41
N VAL A 199 -22.32 -3.57 17.81
CA VAL A 199 -21.71 -2.30 17.44
C VAL A 199 -20.66 -2.55 16.36
N LEU A 200 -20.97 -2.19 15.12
CA LEU A 200 -20.03 -2.29 14.00
C LEU A 200 -19.19 -1.01 13.91
N SER A 201 -17.88 -1.14 13.79
CA SER A 201 -17.03 0.02 13.51
C SER A 201 -17.28 0.58 12.09
N PRO A 202 -17.05 1.89 11.84
CA PRO A 202 -17.36 2.53 10.56
C PRO A 202 -16.51 1.99 9.41
N ALA A 203 -16.79 2.42 8.18
CA ALA A 203 -15.96 2.09 7.04
C ALA A 203 -14.53 2.63 7.22
N SER A 204 -13.55 1.83 6.80
CA SER A 204 -12.13 2.17 6.89
C SER A 204 -11.82 3.49 6.18
N ASN A 205 -11.10 4.36 6.87
CA ASN A 205 -10.59 5.63 6.35
C ASN A 205 -9.29 6.00 7.07
N ARG A 206 -8.68 7.12 6.66
CA ARG A 206 -7.41 7.57 7.25
C ARG A 206 -7.52 7.89 8.75
N ASN A 207 -8.66 8.41 9.21
CA ASN A 207 -8.84 8.72 10.64
C ASN A 207 -8.88 7.44 11.48
N ILE A 208 -9.57 6.40 10.99
CA ILE A 208 -9.55 5.08 11.62
C ILE A 208 -8.12 4.53 11.69
N TYR A 209 -7.36 4.59 10.59
CA TYR A 209 -5.95 4.18 10.60
C TYR A 209 -5.14 4.93 11.67
N SER A 210 -5.30 6.25 11.75
CA SER A 210 -4.56 7.09 12.70
C SER A 210 -4.87 6.75 14.16
N LEU A 211 -6.07 6.30 14.48
CA LEU A 211 -6.44 5.88 15.85
C LEU A 211 -5.66 4.67 16.34
N GLY A 212 -5.22 3.81 15.44
CA GLY A 212 -4.51 2.58 15.79
C GLY A 212 -3.00 2.62 15.58
N ILE A 213 -2.44 3.73 15.07
CA ILE A 213 -1.06 3.77 14.58
C ILE A 213 -0.02 3.43 15.66
N GLU A 214 -0.26 3.84 16.91
CA GLU A 214 0.66 3.60 18.03
C GLU A 214 0.68 2.14 18.51
N SER A 215 -0.39 1.40 18.23
CA SER A 215 -0.51 0.00 18.62
C SER A 215 -0.01 -0.99 17.58
N ILE A 216 0.39 -0.53 16.39
CA ILE A 216 0.90 -1.38 15.32
C ILE A 216 2.31 -1.86 15.67
N PRO A 217 2.53 -3.18 15.87
CA PRO A 217 3.80 -3.68 16.38
C PRO A 217 4.91 -3.73 15.31
N SER A 218 4.55 -3.72 14.02
CA SER A 218 5.50 -3.86 12.93
C SER A 218 5.11 -3.10 11.67
N GLU A 219 6.07 -2.43 11.06
CA GLU A 219 5.87 -1.81 9.74
C GLU A 219 5.71 -2.83 8.61
N SER A 220 6.13 -4.08 8.82
CA SER A 220 6.01 -5.14 7.81
C SER A 220 4.60 -5.69 7.64
N GLU A 221 3.68 -5.33 8.51
CA GLU A 221 2.28 -5.71 8.38
C GLU A 221 1.62 -5.08 7.16
N CYS A 222 0.71 -5.82 6.53
CA CYS A 222 -0.06 -5.28 5.41
C CYS A 222 -1.03 -4.20 5.89
N TYR A 223 -1.36 -3.26 5.02
CA TYR A 223 -2.26 -2.14 5.36
C TYR A 223 -3.64 -2.58 5.88
N PRO A 224 -4.30 -3.61 5.34
CA PRO A 224 -5.54 -4.12 5.90
C PRO A 224 -5.42 -4.63 7.35
N ALA A 225 -4.30 -5.28 7.71
CA ALA A 225 -4.06 -5.70 9.09
C ALA A 225 -3.83 -4.50 10.03
N LYS A 226 -3.07 -3.49 9.57
CA LYS A 226 -2.89 -2.24 10.32
C LYS A 226 -4.20 -1.51 10.60
N LEU A 227 -5.18 -1.59 9.71
CA LEU A 227 -6.50 -1.01 9.92
C LEU A 227 -7.25 -1.66 11.09
N ALA A 228 -7.01 -2.95 11.39
CA ALA A 228 -7.67 -3.64 12.50
C ALA A 228 -7.43 -2.93 13.83
N HIS A 229 -6.20 -2.47 14.07
CA HIS A 229 -5.84 -1.70 15.26
C HIS A 229 -6.71 -0.44 15.43
N GLY A 230 -6.87 0.32 14.36
CA GLY A 230 -7.71 1.52 14.36
C GLY A 230 -9.20 1.24 14.62
N HIS A 231 -9.72 0.17 14.05
CA HIS A 231 -11.10 -0.23 14.26
C HIS A 231 -11.35 -0.70 15.70
N ILE A 232 -10.41 -1.42 16.31
CA ILE A 232 -10.47 -1.84 17.71
C ILE A 232 -10.39 -0.61 18.61
N SER A 233 -9.45 0.30 18.38
CA SER A 233 -9.33 1.56 19.13
C SER A 233 -10.62 2.39 19.03
N TRP A 234 -11.24 2.45 17.87
CA TRP A 234 -12.52 3.14 17.70
C TRP A 234 -13.62 2.50 18.57
N LEU A 235 -13.74 1.17 18.57
CA LEU A 235 -14.73 0.45 19.39
C LEU A 235 -14.51 0.68 20.87
N LEU A 236 -13.27 0.67 21.34
CA LEU A 236 -12.93 0.99 22.73
C LEU A 236 -13.39 2.41 23.11
N ASN A 237 -13.18 3.37 22.21
CA ASN A 237 -13.63 4.76 22.39
C ASN A 237 -15.16 4.91 22.41
N GLN A 238 -15.92 3.93 21.87
CA GLN A 238 -17.38 3.86 22.02
C GLN A 238 -17.84 3.25 23.35
N GLY A 239 -16.92 2.91 24.23
CA GLY A 239 -17.24 2.30 25.54
C GLY A 239 -17.70 0.85 25.43
N VAL A 240 -17.34 0.15 24.36
CA VAL A 240 -17.65 -1.28 24.19
C VAL A 240 -16.65 -2.09 25.00
N SER A 241 -17.14 -2.85 25.98
CA SER A 241 -16.32 -3.67 26.88
C SER A 241 -15.97 -5.06 26.34
N TYR A 242 -16.71 -5.53 25.33
CA TYR A 242 -16.47 -6.82 24.69
C TYR A 242 -16.36 -6.65 23.18
N ILE A 243 -15.19 -6.96 22.62
CA ILE A 243 -14.91 -6.90 21.19
C ILE A 243 -14.72 -8.31 20.68
N PHE A 244 -15.48 -8.68 19.65
CA PHE A 244 -15.33 -9.94 18.95
C PHE A 244 -14.49 -9.76 17.68
N TYR A 245 -13.29 -10.32 17.71
CA TYR A 245 -12.36 -10.32 16.60
C TYR A 245 -11.81 -11.73 16.36
N PRO A 246 -12.48 -12.55 15.54
CA PRO A 246 -12.08 -13.93 15.33
C PRO A 246 -10.80 -14.02 14.50
N CYS A 247 -9.87 -14.83 14.99
CA CYS A 247 -8.72 -15.26 14.21
C CYS A 247 -9.12 -16.46 13.37
N VAL A 248 -9.19 -16.27 12.04
CA VAL A 248 -9.60 -17.32 11.09
C VAL A 248 -8.43 -17.60 10.14
N PRO A 249 -7.52 -18.53 10.51
CA PRO A 249 -6.34 -18.83 9.67
C PRO A 249 -6.68 -19.61 8.41
N TYR A 250 -7.83 -20.25 8.37
CA TYR A 250 -8.24 -21.15 7.32
C TYR A 250 -9.75 -21.07 7.11
N GLU A 251 -10.17 -21.01 5.84
CA GLU A 251 -11.56 -21.06 5.45
C GLU A 251 -11.85 -22.29 4.58
N ARG A 252 -13.12 -22.70 4.55
CA ARG A 252 -13.54 -23.84 3.74
C ARG A 252 -13.27 -23.55 2.26
N LYS A 253 -12.64 -24.52 1.59
CA LYS A 253 -12.48 -24.49 0.14
C LYS A 253 -13.85 -24.65 -0.51
N GLU A 254 -14.32 -23.63 -1.20
CA GLU A 254 -15.66 -23.63 -1.85
C GLU A 254 -15.63 -24.22 -3.26
N PHE A 255 -14.50 -24.07 -3.98
CA PHE A 255 -14.33 -24.55 -5.34
C PHE A 255 -13.01 -25.32 -5.46
N ASP A 256 -12.98 -26.35 -6.30
CA ASP A 256 -11.76 -27.17 -6.51
C ASP A 256 -10.59 -26.36 -7.05
N GLU A 257 -10.88 -25.34 -7.85
CA GLU A 257 -9.89 -24.42 -8.44
C GLU A 257 -9.53 -23.23 -7.53
N ALA A 258 -10.14 -23.10 -6.36
CA ALA A 258 -9.85 -22.04 -5.42
C ALA A 258 -8.39 -22.14 -4.96
N GLY A 259 -7.53 -21.23 -5.43
CA GLY A 259 -6.10 -21.28 -5.24
C GLY A 259 -5.67 -21.08 -3.80
N ASN A 260 -6.33 -20.22 -3.06
CA ASN A 260 -5.86 -19.82 -1.73
C ASN A 260 -7.02 -19.64 -0.75
N HIS A 261 -7.15 -20.55 0.20
CA HIS A 261 -8.16 -20.54 1.26
C HIS A 261 -7.58 -20.33 2.65
N TYR A 262 -6.29 -19.97 2.71
CA TYR A 262 -5.63 -19.56 3.94
C TYR A 262 -5.64 -18.06 4.09
N ASN A 263 -6.06 -17.58 5.24
CA ASN A 263 -5.97 -16.17 5.59
C ASN A 263 -4.57 -15.85 6.10
N CYS A 264 -3.96 -14.82 5.56
CA CYS A 264 -2.64 -14.36 6.00
C CYS A 264 -2.76 -13.37 7.15
N CYS A 265 -1.69 -13.24 7.93
CA CYS A 265 -1.42 -12.16 8.90
C CYS A 265 -2.31 -12.08 10.14
N LEU A 266 -3.35 -12.88 10.31
CA LEU A 266 -4.27 -12.76 11.44
C LEU A 266 -3.73 -13.30 12.77
N LEU A 267 -2.76 -14.23 12.71
CA LEU A 267 -2.23 -14.89 13.91
C LEU A 267 -1.19 -14.07 14.68
N TYR A 268 -0.52 -13.13 13.99
CA TYR A 268 0.62 -12.40 14.56
C TYR A 268 0.35 -10.91 14.78
N THR A 269 -0.81 -10.42 14.39
CA THR A 269 -1.16 -9.01 14.38
C THR A 269 -2.35 -8.68 15.28
N SER A 270 -2.76 -9.61 16.10
CA SER A 270 -3.79 -9.34 17.11
C SER A 270 -3.20 -8.44 18.20
N PRO A 271 -3.84 -7.31 18.50
CA PRO A 271 -3.43 -6.44 19.59
C PRO A 271 -3.55 -7.12 20.96
#